data_088c6e53b88465dcc9819d05ade79bd8
#
_entry.id   088c6e53b88465dcc9819d05ade79bd8
#
_cell.length_a   1.000
_cell.length_b   1.000
_cell.length_c   1.000
_cell.angle_alpha   90.00
_cell.angle_beta   90.00
_cell.angle_gamma   90.00
#
_symmetry.space_group_name_H-M   'P 1'
#
loop_
_entity.id
_entity.type
_entity.pdbx_description
1 polymer ?
#
loop_
_entity_poly.entity_id
_entity_poly.type
_entity_poly.pdbx_seq_one_letter_code
_entity_poly.pdbx_strand_id
1 'polypeptide(L)'
;MSSQPFPALPLDPKLQRVERYWRSLIRGANDTPFWDDFAPSALADMEEDVMLVDVFDKPLRLRFNTIVGAAIEARYGTAVRDRFSDEIEPSSPFEYFNAQASATIEARAPTVHQAAGYRRLLLPMWGDGRVSMMLGAFAWL
;
A
#
# COMPACT_ATOMS: atom_id res chain seq x y z
N MET A 1 -13.88 11.67 -20.89
CA MET A 1 -13.20 10.50 -20.32
C MET A 1 -12.70 10.85 -18.93
N SER A 2 -13.17 10.15 -17.93
CA SER A 2 -12.73 10.40 -16.56
C SER A 2 -11.39 9.71 -16.32
N SER A 3 -10.43 10.44 -15.76
CA SER A 3 -9.17 9.85 -15.35
C SER A 3 -9.27 9.41 -13.91
N GLN A 4 -8.81 8.21 -13.62
CA GLN A 4 -8.75 7.70 -12.27
C GLN A 4 -7.60 8.38 -11.53
N PRO A 5 -7.83 8.89 -10.28
CA PRO A 5 -6.72 9.39 -9.48
C PRO A 5 -5.73 8.28 -9.17
N PHE A 6 -4.45 8.60 -9.22
CA PHE A 6 -3.37 7.65 -8.96
C PHE A 6 -3.49 6.38 -9.81
N PRO A 7 -3.55 6.51 -11.15
CA PRO A 7 -3.70 5.34 -12.02
C PRO A 7 -2.50 4.40 -11.88
N ALA A 8 -2.76 3.09 -12.05
CA ALA A 8 -1.69 2.10 -12.08
C ALA A 8 -0.87 2.31 -13.36
N LEU A 9 0.33 2.84 -13.23
CA LEU A 9 1.25 3.07 -14.33
C LEU A 9 2.05 1.79 -14.62
N PRO A 10 2.73 1.71 -15.79
CA PRO A 10 3.69 0.64 -15.99
C PRO A 10 4.69 0.61 -14.84
N LEU A 11 4.82 -0.56 -14.20
CA LEU A 11 5.56 -0.69 -12.97
C LEU A 11 7.01 -1.08 -13.21
N ASP A 12 7.89 -0.67 -12.31
CA ASP A 12 9.25 -1.18 -12.23
C ASP A 12 9.22 -2.69 -11.93
N PRO A 13 10.26 -3.45 -12.30
CA PRO A 13 10.31 -4.88 -12.01
C PRO A 13 10.02 -5.23 -10.54
N LYS A 14 10.52 -4.42 -9.62
CA LYS A 14 10.28 -4.61 -8.19
C LYS A 14 8.81 -4.50 -7.82
N LEU A 15 8.14 -3.46 -8.30
CA LEU A 15 6.71 -3.27 -8.04
C LEU A 15 5.86 -4.29 -8.80
N GLN A 16 6.29 -4.68 -10.01
CA GLN A 16 5.62 -5.75 -10.75
C GLN A 16 5.62 -7.06 -9.97
N ARG A 17 6.75 -7.37 -9.30
CA ARG A 17 6.86 -8.59 -8.50
C ARG A 17 5.83 -8.58 -7.37
N VAL A 18 5.69 -7.44 -6.67
CA VAL A 18 4.73 -7.32 -5.58
C VAL A 18 3.30 -7.43 -6.10
N GLU A 19 2.98 -6.73 -7.17
CA GLU A 19 1.64 -6.82 -7.77
C GLU A 19 1.31 -8.22 -8.24
N ARG A 20 2.28 -8.91 -8.86
CA ARG A 20 2.08 -10.27 -9.34
C ARG A 20 1.78 -11.23 -8.19
N TYR A 21 2.50 -11.09 -7.09
CA TYR A 21 2.20 -11.87 -5.89
C TYR A 21 0.80 -11.58 -5.37
N TRP A 22 0.44 -10.30 -5.25
CA TRP A 22 -0.89 -9.89 -4.80
C TRP A 22 -1.99 -10.47 -5.68
N ARG A 23 -1.83 -10.41 -7.02
CA ARG A 23 -2.80 -10.98 -7.95
C ARG A 23 -2.95 -12.48 -7.78
N SER A 24 -1.87 -13.16 -7.46
CA SER A 24 -1.89 -14.62 -7.27
C SER A 24 -2.74 -15.06 -6.08
N LEU A 25 -3.03 -14.14 -5.16
CA LEU A 25 -3.84 -14.42 -3.98
C LEU A 25 -5.35 -14.23 -4.24
N ILE A 26 -5.73 -13.64 -5.35
CA ILE A 26 -7.14 -13.35 -5.65
C ILE A 26 -7.85 -14.67 -5.95
N ARG A 27 -8.98 -14.89 -5.27
CA ARG A 27 -9.77 -16.12 -5.39
C ARG A 27 -10.95 -15.90 -6.33
N GLY A 28 -11.10 -16.79 -7.30
CA GLY A 28 -12.25 -16.82 -8.19
C GLY A 28 -12.48 -15.52 -8.94
N ALA A 29 -13.69 -15.00 -8.87
CA ALA A 29 -14.09 -13.78 -9.55
C ALA A 29 -13.97 -12.53 -8.68
N ASN A 30 -13.29 -12.60 -7.54
CA ASN A 30 -13.12 -11.45 -6.66
C ASN A 30 -12.17 -10.43 -7.29
N ASP A 31 -12.31 -9.17 -6.89
CA ASP A 31 -11.44 -8.09 -7.36
C ASP A 31 -10.15 -8.00 -6.57
N THR A 32 -10.19 -8.42 -5.30
CA THR A 32 -9.08 -8.26 -4.36
C THR A 32 -8.87 -9.54 -3.59
N PRO A 33 -7.65 -9.83 -3.12
CA PRO A 33 -7.41 -10.95 -2.24
C PRO A 33 -7.90 -10.64 -0.82
N PHE A 34 -8.07 -11.69 -0.02
CA PHE A 34 -8.31 -11.55 1.41
C PHE A 34 -6.99 -11.28 2.13
N TRP A 35 -7.03 -10.38 3.14
CA TRP A 35 -5.83 -9.98 3.85
C TRP A 35 -5.15 -11.17 4.56
N ASP A 36 -5.93 -12.16 5.02
CA ASP A 36 -5.38 -13.31 5.73
C ASP A 36 -4.75 -14.36 4.82
N ASP A 37 -4.87 -14.19 3.51
CA ASP A 37 -4.12 -14.99 2.54
C ASP A 37 -2.71 -14.43 2.29
N PHE A 38 -2.43 -13.22 2.75
CA PHE A 38 -1.12 -12.60 2.59
C PHE A 38 -0.11 -13.21 3.56
N ALA A 39 1.03 -13.64 3.03
CA ALA A 39 2.13 -14.17 3.83
C ALA A 39 3.36 -13.26 3.67
N PRO A 40 3.76 -12.53 4.73
CA PRO A 40 4.93 -11.64 4.65
C PRO A 40 6.19 -12.34 4.16
N SER A 41 6.36 -13.63 4.49
CA SER A 41 7.53 -14.40 4.07
C SER A 41 7.65 -14.53 2.55
N ALA A 42 6.56 -14.39 1.80
CA ALA A 42 6.60 -14.44 0.35
C ALA A 42 7.33 -13.24 -0.26
N LEU A 43 7.45 -12.15 0.49
CA LEU A 43 8.15 -10.94 0.07
C LEU A 43 9.40 -10.66 0.93
N ALA A 44 9.97 -11.71 1.53
CA ALA A 44 11.13 -11.55 2.43
C ALA A 44 12.33 -10.91 1.73
N ASP A 45 12.49 -11.13 0.42
CA ASP A 45 13.57 -10.54 -0.38
C ASP A 45 13.39 -9.02 -0.58
N MET A 46 12.22 -8.47 -0.25
CA MET A 46 11.91 -7.06 -0.41
C MET A 46 11.35 -6.45 0.88
N GLU A 47 11.57 -7.08 2.01
CA GLU A 47 10.92 -6.66 3.26
C GLU A 47 11.24 -5.22 3.66
N GLU A 48 12.39 -4.69 3.23
CA GLU A 48 12.78 -3.31 3.54
C GLU A 48 11.93 -2.27 2.83
N ASP A 49 11.26 -2.66 1.75
CA ASP A 49 10.55 -1.75 0.86
C ASP A 49 9.05 -1.96 0.84
N VAL A 50 8.52 -2.82 1.71
CA VAL A 50 7.08 -3.09 1.79
C VAL A 50 6.52 -2.72 3.15
N MET A 51 5.23 -2.45 3.19
CA MET A 51 4.52 -2.14 4.42
C MET A 51 3.10 -2.66 4.35
N LEU A 52 2.49 -2.86 5.52
CA LEU A 52 1.06 -3.10 5.65
C LEU A 52 0.41 -1.90 6.31
N VAL A 53 -0.80 -1.59 5.86
CA VAL A 53 -1.60 -0.49 6.40
C VAL A 53 -2.96 -1.04 6.79
N ASP A 54 -3.35 -0.85 8.05
CA ASP A 54 -4.66 -1.23 8.54
C ASP A 54 -5.67 -0.14 8.19
N VAL A 55 -6.84 -0.54 7.72
CA VAL A 55 -7.89 0.39 7.32
C VAL A 55 -9.04 0.28 8.31
N PHE A 56 -9.33 1.36 9.02
CA PHE A 56 -10.49 1.46 9.90
C PHE A 56 -11.56 2.31 9.22
N ASP A 57 -12.82 2.04 9.50
CA ASP A 57 -13.92 2.85 8.97
C ASP A 57 -14.73 3.48 10.10
N LYS A 58 -15.61 4.43 9.73
CA LYS A 58 -16.57 5.10 10.64
C LYS A 58 -15.92 5.79 11.84
N PRO A 59 -14.98 6.72 11.65
CA PRO A 59 -14.50 7.30 10.39
C PRO A 59 -13.34 6.53 9.78
N LEU A 60 -13.07 6.81 8.53
CA LEU A 60 -11.91 6.25 7.86
C LEU A 60 -10.62 6.75 8.52
N ARG A 61 -9.82 5.82 9.01
CA ARG A 61 -8.48 6.09 9.52
C ARG A 61 -7.53 5.00 9.05
N LEU A 62 -6.30 5.37 8.84
CA LEU A 62 -5.27 4.47 8.33
C LEU A 62 -4.16 4.37 9.38
N ARG A 63 -3.80 3.14 9.75
CA ARG A 63 -2.72 2.92 10.72
C ARG A 63 -1.63 2.09 10.06
N PHE A 64 -0.39 2.56 10.17
CA PHE A 64 0.75 1.76 9.75
C PHE A 64 0.88 0.56 10.68
N ASN A 65 0.88 -0.64 10.10
CA ASN A 65 1.02 -1.88 10.85
C ASN A 65 2.45 -1.99 11.41
N THR A 66 2.69 -3.00 12.25
CA THR A 66 4.05 -3.28 12.72
C THR A 66 4.98 -3.71 11.59
N ILE A 67 4.43 -4.19 10.48
CA ILE A 67 5.19 -4.56 9.29
C ILE A 67 5.39 -3.31 8.43
N VAL A 68 6.48 -2.60 8.68
CA VAL A 68 6.91 -1.46 7.88
C VAL A 68 8.40 -1.65 7.60
N GLY A 69 8.77 -1.62 6.34
CA GLY A 69 10.14 -1.84 5.91
C GLY A 69 11.13 -0.83 6.46
N ALA A 70 12.33 -1.28 6.80
CA ALA A 70 13.36 -0.45 7.39
C ALA A 70 13.78 0.70 6.46
N ALA A 71 13.82 0.47 5.15
CA ALA A 71 14.18 1.51 4.20
C ALA A 71 13.12 2.62 4.14
N ILE A 72 11.86 2.27 4.33
CA ILE A 72 10.76 3.25 4.35
C ILE A 72 10.94 4.19 5.55
N GLU A 73 11.14 3.62 6.74
CA GLU A 73 11.32 4.41 7.94
C GLU A 73 12.61 5.24 7.91
N ALA A 74 13.68 4.68 7.34
CA ALA A 74 14.93 5.40 7.19
C ALA A 74 14.77 6.62 6.28
N ARG A 75 14.01 6.47 5.20
CA ARG A 75 13.75 7.59 4.28
C ARG A 75 12.86 8.65 4.88
N TYR A 76 11.91 8.23 5.72
CA TYR A 76 11.03 9.17 6.41
C TYR A 76 11.78 9.91 7.53
N GLY A 77 12.70 9.22 8.19
CA GLY A 77 13.52 9.79 9.25
C GLY A 77 13.11 9.39 10.66
N THR A 78 12.00 8.67 10.81
CA THR A 78 11.56 8.16 12.10
C THR A 78 10.63 6.97 11.90
N ALA A 79 10.37 6.23 12.98
CA ALA A 79 9.46 5.09 12.94
C ALA A 79 8.01 5.55 12.80
N VAL A 80 7.23 4.81 12.00
CA VAL A 80 5.80 5.07 11.81
C VAL A 80 4.93 3.90 12.26
N ARG A 81 5.51 2.78 12.67
CA ARG A 81 4.78 1.58 13.09
C ARG A 81 3.79 1.91 14.17
N ASP A 82 2.59 1.34 14.05
CA ASP A 82 1.47 1.52 14.99
C ASP A 82 0.96 2.96 15.11
N ARG A 83 1.38 3.86 14.22
CA ARG A 83 0.90 5.23 14.19
C ARG A 83 -0.15 5.38 13.11
N PHE A 84 -1.13 6.27 13.36
CA PHE A 84 -2.12 6.61 12.34
C PHE A 84 -1.54 7.63 11.36
N SER A 85 -1.94 7.53 10.10
CA SER A 85 -1.41 8.41 9.05
C SER A 85 -1.78 9.87 9.26
N ASP A 86 -2.85 10.15 10.00
CA ASP A 86 -3.25 11.52 10.32
C ASP A 86 -2.47 12.10 11.49
N GLU A 87 -1.58 11.33 12.10
CA GLU A 87 -0.74 11.74 13.23
C GLU A 87 0.71 11.98 12.83
N ILE A 88 1.08 11.76 11.57
CA ILE A 88 2.43 11.95 11.09
C ILE A 88 2.49 13.10 10.08
N GLU A 89 3.66 13.71 9.94
CA GLU A 89 3.88 14.73 8.93
C GLU A 89 3.81 14.12 7.53
N PRO A 90 3.05 14.72 6.60
CA PRO A 90 2.91 14.18 5.24
C PRO A 90 4.11 14.54 4.35
N SER A 91 5.31 14.23 4.81
CA SER A 91 6.55 14.47 4.07
C SER A 91 7.02 13.14 3.43
N SER A 92 8.00 13.25 2.53
CA SER A 92 8.53 12.09 1.80
C SER A 92 8.93 10.95 2.76
N PRO A 93 8.56 9.70 2.50
CA PRO A 93 7.86 9.18 1.31
C PRO A 93 6.35 9.02 1.49
N PHE A 94 5.71 9.83 2.34
CA PHE A 94 4.27 9.74 2.64
C PHE A 94 3.46 10.92 2.11
N GLU A 95 4.01 11.69 1.19
CA GLU A 95 3.27 12.77 0.53
C GLU A 95 2.04 12.21 -0.17
N TYR A 96 0.89 12.86 0.03
CA TYR A 96 -0.39 12.47 -0.58
C TYR A 96 -0.81 11.03 -0.25
N PHE A 97 -0.29 10.48 0.85
CA PHE A 97 -0.59 9.09 1.21
C PHE A 97 -2.09 8.88 1.47
N ASN A 98 -2.73 9.77 2.24
CA ASN A 98 -4.15 9.61 2.56
C ASN A 98 -5.03 9.69 1.32
N ALA A 99 -4.68 10.57 0.38
CA ALA A 99 -5.42 10.71 -0.87
C ALA A 99 -5.28 9.45 -1.74
N GLN A 100 -4.08 8.92 -1.85
CA GLN A 100 -3.87 7.68 -2.59
C GLN A 100 -4.60 6.50 -1.95
N ALA A 101 -4.51 6.39 -0.63
CA ALA A 101 -5.17 5.30 0.10
C ALA A 101 -6.69 5.34 -0.10
N SER A 102 -7.28 6.53 -0.03
CA SER A 102 -8.71 6.69 -0.29
C SER A 102 -9.08 6.26 -1.71
N ALA A 103 -8.26 6.62 -2.70
CA ALA A 103 -8.48 6.21 -4.08
C ALA A 103 -8.39 4.68 -4.24
N THR A 104 -7.44 4.05 -3.56
CA THR A 104 -7.26 2.59 -3.57
C THR A 104 -8.49 1.88 -2.99
N ILE A 105 -8.98 2.37 -1.87
CA ILE A 105 -10.16 1.80 -1.19
C ILE A 105 -11.39 1.94 -2.07
N GLU A 106 -11.60 3.12 -2.63
CA GLU A 106 -12.78 3.39 -3.46
C GLU A 106 -12.77 2.58 -4.75
N ALA A 107 -11.62 2.51 -5.41
CA ALA A 107 -11.49 1.78 -6.67
C ALA A 107 -11.41 0.26 -6.48
N ARG A 108 -11.04 -0.21 -5.29
CA ARG A 108 -10.76 -1.64 -5.03
C ARG A 108 -9.77 -2.19 -6.04
N ALA A 109 -8.74 -1.41 -6.35
CA ALA A 109 -7.77 -1.72 -7.40
C ALA A 109 -6.43 -1.09 -7.03
N PRO A 110 -5.33 -1.60 -7.60
CA PRO A 110 -4.01 -1.02 -7.38
C PRO A 110 -3.95 0.45 -7.79
N THR A 111 -3.21 1.24 -7.02
CA THR A 111 -2.91 2.63 -7.37
C THR A 111 -1.42 2.90 -7.22
N VAL A 112 -0.92 3.90 -7.93
CA VAL A 112 0.49 4.29 -7.88
C VAL A 112 0.58 5.80 -7.69
N HIS A 113 1.42 6.20 -6.73
CA HIS A 113 1.83 7.59 -6.57
C HIS A 113 3.27 7.71 -7.05
N GLN A 114 3.51 8.63 -7.97
CA GLN A 114 4.84 8.90 -8.49
C GLN A 114 5.33 10.25 -7.99
N ALA A 115 6.46 10.24 -7.29
CA ALA A 115 7.14 11.43 -6.83
C ALA A 115 8.54 11.49 -7.46
N ALA A 116 9.28 12.57 -7.20
CA ALA A 116 10.61 12.74 -7.78
C ALA A 116 11.60 11.66 -7.32
N GLY A 117 11.47 11.16 -6.10
CA GLY A 117 12.42 10.20 -5.52
C GLY A 117 11.90 8.79 -5.33
N TYR A 118 10.65 8.52 -5.65
CA TYR A 118 10.07 7.19 -5.41
C TYR A 118 8.76 6.99 -6.15
N ARG A 119 8.37 5.73 -6.30
CA ARG A 119 7.02 5.33 -6.68
C ARG A 119 6.45 4.48 -5.56
N ARG A 120 5.20 4.73 -5.21
CA ARG A 120 4.50 4.02 -4.13
C ARG A 120 3.29 3.30 -4.70
N LEU A 121 3.30 1.98 -4.62
CA LEU A 121 2.20 1.11 -5.03
C LEU A 121 1.36 0.78 -3.81
N LEU A 122 0.05 0.95 -3.89
CA LEU A 122 -0.89 0.50 -2.86
C LEU A 122 -1.85 -0.53 -3.45
N LEU A 123 -2.02 -1.64 -2.75
CA LEU A 123 -2.79 -2.79 -3.19
C LEU A 123 -3.84 -3.11 -2.11
N PRO A 124 -5.14 -3.08 -2.45
CA PRO A 124 -6.18 -3.30 -1.45
C PRO A 124 -6.33 -4.78 -1.11
N MET A 125 -6.66 -5.07 0.14
CA MET A 125 -6.99 -6.41 0.59
C MET A 125 -8.28 -6.38 1.38
N TRP A 126 -9.05 -7.45 1.24
CA TRP A 126 -10.43 -7.55 1.72
C TRP A 126 -10.52 -8.26 3.05
N GLY A 127 -11.44 -7.84 3.88
CA GLY A 127 -11.79 -8.49 5.13
C GLY A 127 -12.98 -7.79 5.76
N ASP A 128 -13.81 -8.53 6.49
CA ASP A 128 -14.96 -7.98 7.20
C ASP A 128 -15.91 -7.18 6.29
N GLY A 129 -16.06 -7.64 5.04
CA GLY A 129 -16.99 -7.02 4.10
C GLY A 129 -16.52 -5.71 3.48
N ARG A 130 -15.23 -5.38 3.58
CA ARG A 130 -14.67 -4.13 3.06
C ARG A 130 -13.18 -4.25 2.80
N VAL A 131 -12.58 -3.25 2.18
CA VAL A 131 -11.12 -3.15 2.16
C VAL A 131 -10.68 -2.83 3.59
N SER A 132 -10.00 -3.78 4.21
CA SER A 132 -9.60 -3.69 5.62
C SER A 132 -8.10 -3.55 5.81
N MET A 133 -7.31 -3.76 4.76
CA MET A 133 -5.86 -3.65 4.81
C MET A 133 -5.32 -3.31 3.43
N MET A 134 -4.16 -2.69 3.37
CA MET A 134 -3.45 -2.45 2.12
C MET A 134 -2.01 -2.92 2.24
N LEU A 135 -1.52 -3.48 1.14
CA LEU A 135 -0.11 -3.78 0.97
C LEU A 135 0.52 -2.62 0.21
N GLY A 136 1.55 -2.02 0.79
CA GLY A 136 2.29 -0.95 0.15
C GLY A 136 3.68 -1.40 -0.25
N ALA A 137 4.18 -0.92 -1.38
CA ALA A 137 5.53 -1.20 -1.84
C ALA A 137 6.12 0.04 -2.48
N PHE A 138 7.43 0.20 -2.32
CA PHE A 138 8.16 1.37 -2.81
C PHE A 138 9.25 0.95 -3.79
N ALA A 139 9.41 1.73 -4.86
CA ALA A 139 10.59 1.71 -5.71
C ALA A 139 11.28 3.07 -5.54
N TRP A 140 12.53 3.03 -5.09
CA TRP A 140 13.31 4.24 -4.88
C TRP A 140 14.02 4.60 -6.18
N LEU A 141 13.93 5.85 -6.57
CA LEU A 141 14.45 6.36 -7.85
C LEU A 141 15.74 7.14 -7.68
#